data_f73f3814f490c2848c58d50819c0813b
#
_entry.id   f73f3814f490c2848c58d50819c0813b
#
_cell.length_a   1.000
_cell.length_b   1.000
_cell.length_c   1.000
_cell.angle_alpha   90.00
_cell.angle_beta   90.00
_cell.angle_gamma   90.00
#
_symmetry.space_group_name_H-M   'P 1'
#
loop_
_entity.id
_entity.type
_entity.pdbx_description
1 polymer ?
#
loop_
_entity_poly.entity_id
_entity_poly.type
_entity_poly.pdbx_seq_one_letter_code
_entity_poly.pdbx_strand_id
1 'polypeptide(L)'
;MHEDLAEETVELAGREVTLLRPPSADDLIDEAAFDEDEFLPYWAELWPSGLLLARVVGEADLQGARVLELGAGLGLPSFAAALRGADVLATDWAAGAVELLRGTAERNGIELRAERVRWDEPELLLAEAPWDVVLGADLLYERRNADLLLELLPRLGPGVLLADPGRPFAKGFLERALERWEVETKGSESVKLHRLRLR
;
A
#
# COMPACT_ATOMS: atom_id res chain seq x y z
N MET A 1 7.67 -15.71 -16.04
CA MET A 1 7.48 -14.33 -16.47
C MET A 1 8.60 -13.46 -15.86
N HIS A 2 9.89 -13.70 -16.25
CA HIS A 2 11.05 -13.07 -15.60
C HIS A 2 12.09 -12.49 -16.58
N GLU A 3 11.84 -12.44 -17.88
CA GLU A 3 12.89 -12.06 -18.84
C GLU A 3 12.91 -10.56 -19.24
N ASP A 4 11.88 -9.77 -18.89
CA ASP A 4 11.77 -8.37 -19.32
C ASP A 4 11.38 -7.38 -18.21
N LEU A 5 11.75 -7.65 -16.93
CA LEU A 5 11.49 -6.68 -15.85
C LEU A 5 12.49 -5.53 -15.92
N ALA A 6 11.99 -4.29 -15.83
CA ALA A 6 12.82 -3.11 -15.63
C ALA A 6 13.25 -3.02 -14.16
N GLU A 7 14.47 -2.51 -13.94
CA GLU A 7 14.99 -2.18 -12.62
C GLU A 7 14.99 -0.66 -12.44
N GLU A 8 14.45 -0.19 -11.32
CA GLU A 8 14.49 1.23 -10.94
C GLU A 8 15.02 1.36 -9.51
N THR A 9 16.06 2.18 -9.32
CA THR A 9 16.64 2.37 -7.99
C THR A 9 16.00 3.57 -7.31
N VAL A 10 15.54 3.36 -6.09
CA VAL A 10 14.98 4.38 -5.21
C VAL A 10 15.69 4.38 -3.86
N GLU A 11 15.74 5.54 -3.20
CA GLU A 11 16.26 5.62 -1.83
C GLU A 11 15.10 5.48 -0.82
N LEU A 12 15.16 4.47 0.04
CA LEU A 12 14.17 4.20 1.09
C LEU A 12 14.89 4.04 2.43
N ALA A 13 14.47 4.80 3.44
CA ALA A 13 15.02 4.76 4.79
C ALA A 13 16.57 4.86 4.86
N GLY A 14 17.17 5.63 3.94
CA GLY A 14 18.64 5.83 3.84
C GLY A 14 19.39 4.67 3.14
N ARG A 15 18.69 3.79 2.44
CA ARG A 15 19.26 2.69 1.67
C ARG A 15 18.75 2.71 0.23
N GLU A 16 19.61 2.42 -0.74
CA GLU A 16 19.22 2.15 -2.11
C GLU A 16 18.50 0.81 -2.21
N VAL A 17 17.33 0.83 -2.85
CA VAL A 17 16.50 -0.34 -3.13
C VAL A 17 16.24 -0.41 -4.62
N THR A 18 16.57 -1.53 -5.25
CA THR A 18 16.28 -1.80 -6.65
C THR A 18 14.89 -2.40 -6.76
N LEU A 19 13.94 -1.63 -7.23
CA LEU A 19 12.57 -2.07 -7.51
C LEU A 19 12.53 -2.83 -8.83
N LEU A 20 11.84 -3.95 -8.83
CA LEU A 20 11.45 -4.66 -10.05
C LEU A 20 10.09 -4.12 -10.50
N ARG A 21 9.95 -3.83 -11.77
CA ARG A 21 8.69 -3.36 -12.35
C ARG A 21 8.54 -3.83 -13.80
N PRO A 22 7.33 -3.92 -14.32
CA PRO A 22 7.14 -4.16 -15.75
C PRO A 22 7.75 -3.01 -16.56
N PRO A 23 8.23 -3.26 -17.77
CA PRO A 23 8.77 -2.21 -18.65
C PRO A 23 7.73 -1.14 -18.97
N SER A 24 6.46 -1.54 -19.13
CA SER A 24 5.32 -0.65 -19.33
C SER A 24 4.09 -1.25 -18.63
N ALA A 25 3.26 -0.40 -18.02
CA ALA A 25 1.96 -0.83 -17.51
C ALA A 25 1.02 -1.25 -18.67
N ASP A 26 1.20 -0.64 -19.84
CA ASP A 26 0.41 -0.97 -21.04
C ASP A 26 0.64 -2.42 -21.51
N ASP A 27 1.85 -2.98 -21.29
CA ASP A 27 2.20 -4.36 -21.66
C ASP A 27 1.47 -5.40 -20.77
N LEU A 28 0.88 -4.96 -19.67
CA LEU A 28 0.10 -5.80 -18.75
C LEU A 28 -1.40 -5.80 -19.06
N ILE A 29 -1.84 -5.00 -20.02
CA ILE A 29 -3.24 -4.95 -20.44
C ILE A 29 -3.49 -6.19 -21.32
N ASP A 30 -4.04 -7.24 -20.72
CA ASP A 30 -4.57 -8.39 -21.43
C ASP A 30 -6.02 -8.10 -21.80
N GLU A 31 -6.29 -7.97 -23.12
CA GLU A 31 -7.66 -7.75 -23.63
C GLU A 31 -8.65 -8.85 -23.19
N ALA A 32 -8.17 -10.06 -22.89
CA ALA A 32 -8.99 -11.15 -22.38
C ALA A 32 -9.29 -11.03 -20.86
N ALA A 33 -8.41 -10.37 -20.09
CA ALA A 33 -8.65 -10.09 -18.66
C ALA A 33 -9.59 -8.90 -18.45
N PHE A 34 -9.83 -8.08 -19.47
CA PHE A 34 -10.73 -6.91 -19.43
C PHE A 34 -12.20 -7.30 -19.20
N ASP A 35 -12.58 -8.53 -19.55
CA ASP A 35 -13.97 -9.03 -19.40
C ASP A 35 -14.30 -9.53 -17.98
N GLU A 36 -13.31 -9.79 -17.13
CA GLU A 36 -13.54 -10.31 -15.77
C GLU A 36 -13.35 -9.27 -14.65
N ASP A 37 -12.41 -8.32 -14.82
CA ASP A 37 -12.19 -7.23 -13.86
C ASP A 37 -11.70 -6.00 -14.64
N GLU A 38 -12.45 -4.92 -14.69
CA GLU A 38 -12.16 -3.62 -15.36
C GLU A 38 -10.91 -2.89 -14.80
N PHE A 39 -9.85 -3.59 -14.41
CA PHE A 39 -8.73 -2.97 -13.70
C PHE A 39 -7.51 -2.82 -14.60
N LEU A 40 -7.24 -1.55 -14.95
CA LEU A 40 -5.93 -1.16 -15.46
C LEU A 40 -4.85 -1.50 -14.41
N PRO A 41 -3.62 -1.90 -14.83
CA PRO A 41 -2.56 -2.33 -13.92
C PRO A 41 -1.92 -1.16 -13.16
N TYR A 42 -2.73 -0.37 -12.44
CA TYR A 42 -2.30 0.78 -11.64
C TYR A 42 -1.26 0.42 -10.58
N TRP A 43 -1.25 -0.84 -10.14
CA TRP A 43 -0.29 -1.37 -9.18
C TRP A 43 1.18 -1.37 -9.68
N ALA A 44 1.39 -1.28 -11.00
CA ALA A 44 2.70 -1.30 -11.63
C ALA A 44 3.38 0.07 -11.72
N GLU A 45 2.69 1.14 -11.31
CA GLU A 45 3.16 2.52 -11.41
C GLU A 45 3.71 3.07 -10.08
N LEU A 46 4.68 3.99 -10.20
CA LEU A 46 5.19 4.76 -9.06
C LEU A 46 4.30 5.97 -8.78
N TRP A 47 3.40 5.81 -7.82
CA TRP A 47 2.51 6.90 -7.44
C TRP A 47 3.18 7.86 -6.44
N PRO A 48 2.98 9.19 -6.59
CA PRO A 48 3.50 10.19 -5.63
C PRO A 48 3.07 9.94 -4.18
N SER A 49 1.88 9.38 -3.97
CA SER A 49 1.38 9.00 -2.65
C SER A 49 2.22 7.90 -2.01
N GLY A 50 2.63 6.88 -2.77
CA GLY A 50 3.52 5.82 -2.31
C GLY A 50 4.89 6.36 -1.91
N LEU A 51 5.46 7.26 -2.72
CA LEU A 51 6.75 7.92 -2.42
C LEU A 51 6.67 8.76 -1.13
N LEU A 52 5.61 9.57 -0.96
CA LEU A 52 5.42 10.35 0.26
C LEU A 52 5.28 9.44 1.48
N LEU A 53 4.44 8.40 1.39
CA LEU A 53 4.21 7.49 2.50
C LEU A 53 5.48 6.73 2.88
N ALA A 54 6.23 6.23 1.90
CA ALA A 54 7.51 5.56 2.11
C ALA A 54 8.53 6.46 2.82
N ARG A 55 8.60 7.74 2.44
CA ARG A 55 9.45 8.71 3.13
C ARG A 55 9.07 8.88 4.59
N VAL A 56 7.78 9.08 4.87
CA VAL A 56 7.28 9.25 6.26
C VAL A 56 7.53 8.01 7.10
N VAL A 57 7.28 6.83 6.54
CA VAL A 57 7.53 5.53 7.17
C VAL A 57 9.02 5.31 7.40
N GLY A 58 9.87 5.69 6.45
CA GLY A 58 11.33 5.60 6.56
C GLY A 58 11.95 6.48 7.64
N GLU A 59 11.25 7.51 8.12
CA GLU A 59 11.66 8.38 9.24
C GLU A 59 11.08 7.93 10.60
N ALA A 60 10.15 6.95 10.61
CA ALA A 60 9.49 6.48 11.82
C ALA A 60 10.33 5.45 12.58
N ASP A 61 10.12 5.35 13.89
CA ASP A 61 10.62 4.23 14.70
C ASP A 61 9.59 3.09 14.64
N LEU A 62 9.94 2.04 13.90
CA LEU A 62 9.08 0.88 13.66
C LEU A 62 9.72 -0.44 14.11
N GLN A 63 10.81 -0.36 14.89
CA GLN A 63 11.51 -1.55 15.35
C GLN A 63 10.56 -2.52 16.08
N GLY A 64 10.37 -3.71 15.51
CA GLY A 64 9.48 -4.76 16.04
C GLY A 64 7.98 -4.48 15.90
N ALA A 65 7.57 -3.38 15.27
CA ALA A 65 6.17 -3.09 15.00
C ALA A 65 5.61 -4.04 13.93
N ARG A 66 4.35 -4.43 14.06
CA ARG A 66 3.61 -5.19 13.05
C ARG A 66 2.92 -4.22 12.10
N VAL A 67 3.34 -4.22 10.86
CA VAL A 67 2.88 -3.29 9.82
C VAL A 67 2.17 -4.04 8.70
N LEU A 68 0.98 -3.58 8.36
CA LEU A 68 0.22 -4.06 7.21
C LEU A 68 0.15 -2.97 6.16
N GLU A 69 0.47 -3.27 4.91
CA GLU A 69 0.14 -2.39 3.79
C GLU A 69 -0.98 -2.98 2.94
N LEU A 70 -2.00 -2.18 2.67
CA LEU A 70 -3.13 -2.48 1.81
C LEU A 70 -2.92 -1.86 0.42
N GLY A 71 -3.11 -2.65 -0.65
CA GLY A 71 -2.92 -2.17 -2.02
C GLY A 71 -1.50 -1.70 -2.27
N ALA A 72 -0.53 -2.54 -1.91
CA ALA A 72 0.88 -2.17 -1.86
C ALA A 72 1.49 -1.83 -3.24
N GLY A 73 0.96 -2.39 -4.33
CA GLY A 73 1.53 -2.20 -5.66
C GLY A 73 3.02 -2.54 -5.69
N LEU A 74 3.87 -1.56 -5.97
CA LEU A 74 5.33 -1.71 -5.94
C LEU A 74 5.95 -1.70 -4.52
N GLY A 75 5.16 -1.47 -3.46
CA GLY A 75 5.52 -1.72 -2.06
C GLY A 75 6.51 -0.77 -1.42
N LEU A 76 6.67 0.45 -1.92
CA LEU A 76 7.64 1.39 -1.37
C LEU A 76 7.48 1.61 0.14
N PRO A 77 6.28 1.86 0.69
CA PRO A 77 6.06 1.97 2.13
C PRO A 77 6.41 0.70 2.90
N SER A 78 6.07 -0.48 2.35
CA SER A 78 6.41 -1.77 2.94
C SER A 78 7.91 -1.98 3.05
N PHE A 79 8.66 -1.69 1.98
CA PHE A 79 10.12 -1.79 2.01
C PHE A 79 10.73 -0.79 3.00
N ALA A 80 10.22 0.45 3.04
CA ALA A 80 10.66 1.43 4.02
C ALA A 80 10.41 0.98 5.46
N ALA A 81 9.24 0.38 5.75
CA ALA A 81 8.91 -0.17 7.07
C ALA A 81 9.81 -1.35 7.45
N ALA A 82 10.04 -2.29 6.53
CA ALA A 82 10.93 -3.42 6.77
C ALA A 82 12.38 -2.97 7.06
N LEU A 83 12.88 -1.98 6.32
CA LEU A 83 14.20 -1.37 6.57
C LEU A 83 14.28 -0.65 7.93
N ARG A 84 13.14 -0.28 8.52
CA ARG A 84 13.03 0.27 9.90
C ARG A 84 12.80 -0.80 10.96
N GLY A 85 12.93 -2.09 10.59
CA GLY A 85 12.86 -3.22 11.52
C GLY A 85 11.44 -3.67 11.88
N ALA A 86 10.44 -3.30 11.08
CA ALA A 86 9.07 -3.79 11.23
C ALA A 86 8.91 -5.24 10.74
N ASP A 87 7.97 -5.98 11.34
CA ASP A 87 7.39 -7.20 10.77
C ASP A 87 6.28 -6.80 9.79
N VAL A 88 6.54 -6.94 8.49
CA VAL A 88 5.69 -6.38 7.44
C VAL A 88 4.92 -7.45 6.69
N LEU A 89 3.62 -7.23 6.53
CA LEU A 89 2.77 -7.88 5.54
C LEU A 89 2.35 -6.86 4.48
N ALA A 90 2.86 -6.99 3.27
CA ALA A 90 2.42 -6.23 2.11
C ALA A 90 1.31 -7.00 1.38
N THR A 91 0.19 -6.35 1.05
CA THR A 91 -0.92 -7.02 0.37
C THR A 91 -1.41 -6.27 -0.84
N ASP A 92 -1.76 -7.02 -1.87
CA ASP A 92 -2.42 -6.49 -3.06
C ASP A 92 -3.42 -7.52 -3.59
N TRP A 93 -4.43 -7.08 -4.34
CA TRP A 93 -5.37 -7.99 -4.99
C TRP A 93 -4.75 -8.61 -6.25
N ALA A 94 -3.81 -7.90 -6.92
CA ALA A 94 -3.16 -8.33 -8.14
C ALA A 94 -2.03 -9.33 -7.85
N ALA A 95 -2.10 -10.52 -8.44
CA ALA A 95 -1.07 -11.54 -8.30
C ALA A 95 0.31 -11.05 -8.78
N GLY A 96 0.33 -10.27 -9.89
CA GLY A 96 1.57 -9.70 -10.43
C GLY A 96 2.25 -8.72 -9.47
N ALA A 97 1.49 -7.89 -8.74
CA ALA A 97 2.04 -7.02 -7.69
C ALA A 97 2.72 -7.84 -6.59
N VAL A 98 2.08 -8.90 -6.12
CA VAL A 98 2.63 -9.79 -5.08
C VAL A 98 3.91 -10.50 -5.54
N GLU A 99 3.96 -10.94 -6.79
CA GLU A 99 5.18 -11.53 -7.37
C GLU A 99 6.33 -10.50 -7.42
N LEU A 100 6.06 -9.26 -7.84
CA LEU A 100 7.07 -8.21 -7.87
C LEU A 100 7.52 -7.78 -6.47
N LEU A 101 6.62 -7.73 -5.50
CA LEU A 101 6.98 -7.48 -4.09
C LEU A 101 7.97 -8.53 -3.57
N ARG A 102 7.70 -9.81 -3.81
CA ARG A 102 8.58 -10.92 -3.42
C ARG A 102 9.93 -10.86 -4.15
N GLY A 103 9.90 -10.65 -5.47
CA GLY A 103 11.12 -10.53 -6.26
C GLY A 103 11.98 -9.34 -5.85
N THR A 104 11.37 -8.18 -5.60
CA THR A 104 12.06 -6.98 -5.10
C THR A 104 12.65 -7.22 -3.71
N ALA A 105 11.92 -7.88 -2.81
CA ALA A 105 12.40 -8.24 -1.48
C ALA A 105 13.65 -9.14 -1.57
N GLU A 106 13.57 -10.21 -2.36
CA GLU A 106 14.69 -11.13 -2.61
C GLU A 106 15.90 -10.41 -3.23
N ARG A 107 15.67 -9.60 -4.27
CA ARG A 107 16.71 -8.83 -4.98
C ARG A 107 17.53 -7.93 -4.05
N ASN A 108 16.90 -7.40 -3.00
CA ASN A 108 17.51 -6.45 -2.07
C ASN A 108 17.87 -7.07 -0.71
N GLY A 109 17.57 -8.34 -0.46
CA GLY A 109 17.76 -8.99 0.83
C GLY A 109 16.94 -8.31 1.93
N ILE A 110 15.69 -7.93 1.64
CA ILE A 110 14.76 -7.33 2.59
C ILE A 110 13.75 -8.39 3.00
N GLU A 111 13.60 -8.59 4.30
CA GLU A 111 12.62 -9.54 4.83
C GLU A 111 11.24 -8.86 4.96
N LEU A 112 10.26 -9.36 4.23
CA LEU A 112 8.85 -9.03 4.38
C LEU A 112 7.99 -10.17 3.83
N ARG A 113 6.73 -10.23 4.24
CA ARG A 113 5.73 -11.12 3.67
C ARG A 113 4.90 -10.36 2.64
N ALA A 114 4.58 -11.01 1.53
CA ALA A 114 3.68 -10.46 0.51
C ALA A 114 2.60 -11.47 0.15
N GLU A 115 1.33 -11.09 0.26
CA GLU A 115 0.19 -11.97 0.05
C GLU A 115 -0.87 -11.32 -0.84
N ARG A 116 -1.52 -12.16 -1.65
CA ARG A 116 -2.67 -11.73 -2.45
C ARG A 116 -3.91 -11.72 -1.58
N VAL A 117 -4.49 -10.54 -1.37
CA VAL A 117 -5.69 -10.37 -0.54
C VAL A 117 -6.66 -9.40 -1.19
N ARG A 118 -7.92 -9.79 -1.27
CA ARG A 118 -9.03 -8.91 -1.61
C ARG A 118 -9.64 -8.35 -0.33
N TRP A 119 -10.06 -7.09 -0.34
CA TRP A 119 -10.62 -6.46 0.87
C TRP A 119 -12.05 -6.90 1.19
N ASP A 120 -12.75 -7.48 0.23
CA ASP A 120 -14.05 -8.14 0.42
C ASP A 120 -13.92 -9.59 0.93
N GLU A 121 -12.70 -10.15 0.95
CA GLU A 121 -12.34 -11.46 1.50
C GLU A 121 -11.15 -11.31 2.48
N PRO A 122 -11.34 -10.60 3.62
CA PRO A 122 -10.24 -10.14 4.47
C PRO A 122 -9.81 -11.13 5.56
N GLU A 123 -10.19 -12.41 5.48
CA GLU A 123 -10.00 -13.40 6.55
C GLU A 123 -8.55 -13.51 6.99
N LEU A 124 -7.60 -13.50 6.04
CA LEU A 124 -6.17 -13.56 6.34
C LEU A 124 -5.73 -12.35 7.17
N LEU A 125 -6.14 -11.14 6.77
CA LEU A 125 -5.78 -9.91 7.47
C LEU A 125 -6.34 -9.86 8.89
N LEU A 126 -7.57 -10.35 9.05
CA LEU A 126 -8.28 -10.37 10.34
C LEU A 126 -7.76 -11.45 11.28
N ALA A 127 -7.32 -12.59 10.75
CA ALA A 127 -6.72 -13.66 11.54
C ALA A 127 -5.41 -13.23 12.23
N GLU A 128 -4.70 -12.28 11.62
CA GLU A 128 -3.45 -11.75 12.13
C GLU A 128 -3.60 -10.40 12.86
N ALA A 129 -4.77 -9.79 12.87
CA ALA A 129 -5.02 -8.54 13.60
C ALA A 129 -4.90 -8.73 15.14
N PRO A 130 -4.56 -7.70 15.92
CA PRO A 130 -4.35 -6.32 15.46
C PRO A 130 -2.95 -6.06 14.89
N TRP A 131 -2.89 -5.11 13.96
CA TRP A 131 -1.67 -4.53 13.42
C TRP A 131 -1.35 -3.23 14.16
N ASP A 132 -0.09 -2.93 14.43
CA ASP A 132 0.30 -1.67 15.10
C ASP A 132 0.06 -0.47 14.19
N VAL A 133 0.35 -0.65 12.88
CA VAL A 133 0.12 0.37 11.85
C VAL A 133 -0.39 -0.28 10.56
N VAL A 134 -1.46 0.29 10.01
CA VAL A 134 -1.95 -0.03 8.67
C VAL A 134 -1.58 1.10 7.72
N LEU A 135 -0.95 0.76 6.59
CA LEU A 135 -0.51 1.69 5.56
C LEU A 135 -1.39 1.58 4.33
N GLY A 136 -1.56 2.68 3.60
CA GLY A 136 -2.18 2.67 2.30
C GLY A 136 -1.88 3.94 1.51
N ALA A 137 -1.60 3.77 0.22
CA ALA A 137 -1.30 4.87 -0.66
C ALA A 137 -2.19 4.82 -1.90
N ASP A 138 -2.87 5.93 -2.19
CA ASP A 138 -3.70 6.10 -3.40
C ASP A 138 -4.88 5.12 -3.52
N LEU A 139 -5.53 4.77 -2.42
CA LEU A 139 -6.58 3.74 -2.37
C LEU A 139 -7.99 4.25 -2.65
N LEU A 140 -8.22 5.58 -2.59
CA LEU A 140 -9.56 6.19 -2.57
C LEU A 140 -10.03 6.64 -3.96
N TYR A 141 -9.60 5.94 -5.02
CA TYR A 141 -9.93 6.26 -6.40
C TYR A 141 -11.30 5.70 -6.85
N GLU A 142 -11.84 4.70 -6.13
CA GLU A 142 -13.17 4.13 -6.32
C GLU A 142 -14.04 4.24 -5.09
N ARG A 143 -15.35 4.37 -5.29
CA ARG A 143 -16.33 4.41 -4.19
C ARG A 143 -16.32 3.11 -3.39
N ARG A 144 -16.27 1.97 -4.09
CA ARG A 144 -16.21 0.64 -3.48
C ARG A 144 -15.03 0.53 -2.50
N ASN A 145 -13.86 1.04 -2.88
CA ASN A 145 -12.67 1.03 -2.04
C ASN A 145 -12.88 1.83 -0.75
N ALA A 146 -13.44 3.03 -0.87
CA ALA A 146 -13.74 3.87 0.30
C ALA A 146 -14.73 3.18 1.26
N ASP A 147 -15.77 2.55 0.73
CA ASP A 147 -16.77 1.85 1.54
C ASP A 147 -16.17 0.61 2.25
N LEU A 148 -15.41 -0.23 1.53
CA LEU A 148 -14.72 -1.40 2.10
C LEU A 148 -13.71 -1.00 3.17
N LEU A 149 -12.91 0.03 2.95
CA LEU A 149 -11.89 0.49 3.89
C LEU A 149 -12.53 1.04 5.19
N LEU A 150 -13.67 1.75 5.12
CA LEU A 150 -14.37 2.21 6.32
C LEU A 150 -14.85 1.07 7.22
N GLU A 151 -15.19 -0.09 6.65
CA GLU A 151 -15.60 -1.27 7.39
C GLU A 151 -14.40 -2.08 7.90
N LEU A 152 -13.35 -2.18 7.08
CA LEU A 152 -12.20 -3.06 7.34
C LEU A 152 -11.21 -2.45 8.34
N LEU A 153 -10.81 -1.18 8.16
CA LEU A 153 -9.74 -0.55 8.94
C LEU A 153 -9.93 -0.63 10.47
N PRO A 154 -11.14 -0.39 11.04
CA PRO A 154 -11.34 -0.49 12.48
C PRO A 154 -11.14 -1.90 13.06
N ARG A 155 -11.15 -2.92 12.20
CA ARG A 155 -10.96 -4.33 12.59
C ARG A 155 -9.49 -4.76 12.47
N LEU A 156 -8.67 -3.99 11.75
CA LEU A 156 -7.27 -4.31 11.51
C LEU A 156 -6.33 -3.78 12.60
N GLY A 157 -6.60 -2.60 13.15
CA GLY A 157 -5.73 -2.04 14.19
C GLY A 157 -6.06 -0.60 14.56
N PRO A 158 -5.38 -0.05 15.59
CA PRO A 158 -5.68 1.26 16.14
C PRO A 158 -5.09 2.43 15.35
N GLY A 159 -4.12 2.19 14.47
CA GLY A 159 -3.39 3.24 13.76
C GLY A 159 -3.36 3.03 12.26
N VAL A 160 -3.70 4.07 11.49
CA VAL A 160 -3.67 4.03 10.02
C VAL A 160 -2.95 5.25 9.48
N LEU A 161 -2.12 5.06 8.46
CA LEU A 161 -1.51 6.12 7.66
C LEU A 161 -1.95 5.96 6.21
N LEU A 162 -2.70 6.93 5.71
CA LEU A 162 -3.13 6.99 4.31
C LEU A 162 -2.49 8.18 3.60
N ALA A 163 -1.88 7.95 2.45
CA ALA A 163 -1.45 9.01 1.55
C ALA A 163 -2.36 9.07 0.33
N ASP A 164 -2.89 10.25 0.02
CA ASP A 164 -3.89 10.45 -1.03
C ASP A 164 -3.69 11.77 -1.77
N PRO A 165 -3.74 11.80 -3.12
CA PRO A 165 -3.57 13.01 -3.91
C PRO A 165 -4.85 13.88 -4.00
N GLY A 166 -5.89 13.55 -3.27
CA GLY A 166 -7.20 14.18 -3.34
C GLY A 166 -8.14 13.46 -4.30
N ARG A 167 -8.11 12.13 -4.26
CA ARG A 167 -9.02 11.29 -5.08
C ARG A 167 -10.48 11.64 -4.83
N PRO A 168 -11.37 11.39 -5.81
CA PRO A 168 -12.78 11.81 -5.74
C PRO A 168 -13.52 11.34 -4.49
N PHE A 169 -13.15 10.17 -3.94
CA PHE A 169 -13.83 9.58 -2.78
C PHE A 169 -13.12 9.84 -1.45
N ALA A 170 -11.94 10.49 -1.46
CA ALA A 170 -11.16 10.76 -0.25
C ALA A 170 -11.92 11.66 0.74
N LYS A 171 -12.57 12.73 0.26
CA LYS A 171 -13.32 13.66 1.12
C LYS A 171 -14.44 12.93 1.87
N GLY A 172 -15.28 12.20 1.14
CA GLY A 172 -16.42 11.47 1.74
C GLY A 172 -15.95 10.34 2.69
N PHE A 173 -14.84 9.68 2.37
CA PHE A 173 -14.21 8.71 3.25
C PHE A 173 -13.78 9.36 4.58
N LEU A 174 -13.05 10.47 4.53
CA LEU A 174 -12.55 11.15 5.73
C LEU A 174 -13.69 11.69 6.60
N GLU A 175 -14.74 12.27 6.01
CA GLU A 175 -15.92 12.74 6.75
C GLU A 175 -16.59 11.59 7.53
N ARG A 176 -16.74 10.41 6.93
CA ARG A 176 -17.30 9.22 7.60
C ARG A 176 -16.33 8.61 8.60
N ALA A 177 -15.04 8.66 8.32
CA ALA A 177 -14.02 8.15 9.23
C ALA A 177 -14.05 8.89 10.59
N LEU A 178 -14.40 10.18 10.62
CA LEU A 178 -14.53 10.97 11.86
C LEU A 178 -15.51 10.38 12.88
N GLU A 179 -16.42 9.49 12.49
CA GLU A 179 -17.34 8.82 13.42
C GLU A 179 -16.61 7.88 14.40
N ARG A 180 -15.50 7.29 13.97
CA ARG A 180 -14.74 6.29 14.73
C ARG A 180 -13.31 6.68 15.01
N TRP A 181 -12.75 7.61 14.24
CA TRP A 181 -11.34 7.96 14.24
C TRP A 181 -11.10 9.42 14.59
N GLU A 182 -9.99 9.66 15.27
CA GLU A 182 -9.35 10.97 15.24
C GLU A 182 -8.54 11.05 13.96
N VAL A 183 -8.79 12.09 13.15
CA VAL A 183 -8.15 12.26 11.84
C VAL A 183 -7.29 13.53 11.84
N GLU A 184 -6.00 13.36 11.63
CA GLU A 184 -5.06 14.45 11.39
C GLU A 184 -4.60 14.41 9.94
N THR A 185 -4.69 15.55 9.24
CA THR A 185 -4.27 15.68 7.84
C THR A 185 -3.11 16.65 7.73
N LYS A 186 -2.01 16.24 7.09
CA LYS A 186 -0.83 17.07 6.76
C LYS A 186 -0.47 16.88 5.29
N GLY A 187 0.25 17.82 4.73
CA GLY A 187 0.82 17.70 3.38
C GLY A 187 0.56 18.92 2.50
N SER A 188 0.87 18.77 1.21
CA SER A 188 0.75 19.80 0.18
C SER A 188 -0.59 19.70 -0.58
N GLU A 189 -0.75 20.57 -1.60
CA GLU A 189 -1.90 20.48 -2.51
C GLU A 189 -1.87 19.19 -3.37
N SER A 190 -0.66 18.66 -3.65
CA SER A 190 -0.49 17.52 -4.53
C SER A 190 -0.72 16.16 -3.86
N VAL A 191 -0.28 16.00 -2.61
CA VAL A 191 -0.50 14.76 -1.82
C VAL A 191 -0.68 15.11 -0.35
N LYS A 192 -1.68 14.49 0.28
CA LYS A 192 -1.97 14.62 1.70
C LYS A 192 -1.70 13.31 2.42
N LEU A 193 -1.17 13.42 3.63
CA LEU A 193 -1.04 12.32 4.58
C LEU A 193 -2.14 12.45 5.62
N HIS A 194 -2.92 11.41 5.77
CA HIS A 194 -3.97 11.28 6.77
C HIS A 194 -3.54 10.27 7.81
N ARG A 195 -3.45 10.71 9.06
CA ARG A 195 -3.23 9.84 10.21
C ARG A 195 -4.55 9.61 10.92
N LEU A 196 -4.98 8.37 11.01
CA LEU A 196 -6.19 7.98 11.70
C LEU A 196 -5.81 7.21 12.97
N ARG A 197 -6.40 7.57 14.11
CA ARG A 197 -6.28 6.86 15.38
C ARG A 197 -7.67 6.47 15.86
N LEU A 198 -7.86 5.19 16.13
CA LEU A 198 -9.14 4.68 16.62
C LEU A 198 -9.42 5.28 18.02
N ARG A 199 -10.66 5.73 18.21
CA ARG A 199 -11.11 6.33 19.48
C ARG A 199 -11.39 5.30 20.55
#